data_6e2e9798b889e4540a62e65238c5659b
#
_entry.id   6e2e9798b889e4540a62e65238c5659b
#
_cell.length_a   1.000
_cell.length_b   1.000
_cell.length_c   1.000
_cell.angle_alpha   90.00
_cell.angle_beta   90.00
_cell.angle_gamma   90.00
#
_symmetry.space_group_name_H-M   'P 1'
#
loop_
_entity.id
_entity.type
_entity.pdbx_description
1 polymer ?
#
loop_
_entity_poly.entity_id
_entity_poly.type
_entity_poly.pdbx_seq_one_letter_code
_entity_poly.pdbx_strand_id
1 'polypeptide(L)'
;FERAGETETIRYPLRQRAPGSAARRGFGPRDVILNLMPDRYADGDPANDSLPGYTDRADRAEPGGRHGGDLAGLSERLDYIAGMGYTMVWPTPLMENNQPTHSYHGYAVTDLYRVDPRFGSNDDYRRFVAAARARGVGVIQDIVPNHIGSAHPWMQDLPTPDWINNRGVFQPTRHARNALSDPYAAAVDREDFTRGWFVASMPDLNQRNPYVANFLIQH
;
A
#
# COMPACT_ATOMS: atom_id res chain seq x y z
N PHE A 1 -4.49 -28.03 -5.94
CA PHE A 1 -3.03 -28.13 -6.12
C PHE A 1 -2.56 -29.44 -5.55
N GLU A 2 -1.73 -30.17 -6.30
CA GLU A 2 -1.13 -31.43 -5.85
C GLU A 2 0.41 -31.28 -5.85
N ARG A 3 1.04 -31.66 -4.75
CA ARG A 3 2.50 -31.71 -4.62
C ARG A 3 2.88 -32.93 -3.77
N ALA A 4 3.70 -33.80 -4.33
CA ALA A 4 4.22 -34.99 -3.63
C ALA A 4 3.17 -35.92 -2.98
N GLY A 5 1.97 -36.01 -3.59
CA GLY A 5 0.84 -36.81 -3.08
C GLY A 5 -0.05 -36.11 -2.04
N GLU A 6 0.24 -34.89 -1.70
CA GLU A 6 -0.64 -34.03 -0.90
C GLU A 6 -1.52 -33.18 -1.82
N THR A 7 -2.83 -33.13 -1.52
CA THR A 7 -3.79 -32.33 -2.26
C THR A 7 -4.27 -31.20 -1.38
N GLU A 8 -4.03 -29.96 -1.81
CA GLU A 8 -4.61 -28.77 -1.18
C GLU A 8 -5.75 -28.22 -2.04
N THR A 9 -6.91 -28.02 -1.41
CA THR A 9 -8.09 -27.47 -2.08
C THR A 9 -8.38 -26.08 -1.57
N ILE A 10 -8.24 -25.08 -2.43
CA ILE A 10 -8.61 -23.70 -2.15
C ILE A 10 -9.98 -23.41 -2.82
N ARG A 11 -10.96 -22.98 -2.03
CA ARG A 11 -12.23 -22.48 -2.54
C ARG A 11 -12.10 -21.02 -2.90
N TYR A 12 -12.07 -20.70 -4.18
CA TYR A 12 -12.06 -19.34 -4.67
C TYR A 12 -13.49 -18.90 -5.05
N PRO A 13 -14.12 -17.97 -4.32
CA PRO A 13 -15.47 -17.51 -4.64
C PRO A 13 -15.40 -16.52 -5.81
N LEU A 14 -15.94 -16.91 -6.98
CA LEU A 14 -16.21 -15.97 -8.06
C LEU A 14 -17.44 -15.13 -7.67
N ARG A 15 -17.21 -13.89 -7.31
CA ARG A 15 -18.29 -12.97 -6.95
C ARG A 15 -18.73 -12.15 -8.16
N GLN A 16 -20.04 -11.98 -8.31
CA GLN A 16 -20.58 -11.03 -9.27
C GLN A 16 -20.16 -9.60 -8.88
N ARG A 17 -19.83 -8.77 -9.86
CA ARG A 17 -19.58 -7.35 -9.63
C ARG A 17 -20.79 -6.69 -8.96
N ALA A 18 -20.53 -5.79 -8.02
CA ALA A 18 -21.60 -5.02 -7.39
C ALA A 18 -22.40 -4.24 -8.44
N PRO A 19 -23.74 -4.18 -8.34
CA PRO A 19 -24.57 -3.37 -9.24
C PRO A 19 -24.06 -1.94 -9.30
N GLY A 20 -23.99 -1.35 -10.51
CA GLY A 20 -23.52 0.01 -10.71
C GLY A 20 -21.98 0.22 -10.58
N SER A 21 -21.20 -0.85 -10.38
CA SER A 21 -19.74 -0.72 -10.26
C SER A 21 -19.07 -0.10 -11.51
N ALA A 22 -19.63 -0.36 -12.70
CA ALA A 22 -19.14 0.23 -13.95
C ALA A 22 -19.43 1.74 -14.08
N ALA A 23 -20.40 2.27 -13.32
CA ALA A 23 -20.76 3.67 -13.30
C ALA A 23 -20.02 4.48 -12.22
N ARG A 24 -19.13 3.86 -11.45
CA ARG A 24 -18.31 4.56 -10.47
C ARG A 24 -17.37 5.53 -11.19
N ARG A 25 -17.41 6.78 -10.77
CA ARG A 25 -16.52 7.81 -11.29
C ARG A 25 -15.25 7.85 -10.44
N GLY A 26 -14.09 7.92 -11.08
CA GLY A 26 -12.84 8.30 -10.44
C GLY A 26 -12.83 9.81 -10.13
N PHE A 27 -11.72 10.29 -9.61
CA PHE A 27 -11.50 11.73 -9.41
C PHE A 27 -11.28 12.46 -10.75
N GLY A 28 -11.50 13.77 -10.76
CA GLY A 28 -11.36 14.62 -11.93
C GLY A 28 -10.94 16.05 -11.58
N PRO A 29 -10.86 16.95 -12.56
CA PRO A 29 -10.37 18.33 -12.35
C PRO A 29 -11.18 19.19 -11.37
N ARG A 30 -12.40 18.76 -11.02
CA ARG A 30 -13.27 19.45 -10.05
C ARG A 30 -13.04 18.99 -8.61
N ASP A 31 -12.25 17.94 -8.40
CA ASP A 31 -12.04 17.36 -7.08
C ASP A 31 -10.90 18.06 -6.34
N VAL A 32 -11.11 18.24 -5.05
CA VAL A 32 -10.10 18.74 -4.11
C VAL A 32 -9.68 17.56 -3.25
N ILE A 33 -8.44 17.12 -3.45
CA ILE A 33 -7.92 15.88 -2.85
C ILE A 33 -7.09 16.20 -1.62
N LEU A 34 -7.47 15.63 -0.47
CA LEU A 34 -6.64 15.59 0.72
C LEU A 34 -5.76 14.32 0.69
N ASN A 35 -4.48 14.47 0.39
CA ASN A 35 -3.52 13.39 0.62
C ASN A 35 -3.04 13.46 2.07
N LEU A 36 -3.15 12.35 2.80
CA LEU A 36 -2.78 12.28 4.19
C LEU A 36 -2.15 10.93 4.54
N MET A 37 -1.39 10.94 5.61
CA MET A 37 -0.81 9.75 6.21
C MET A 37 -1.63 9.39 7.46
N PRO A 38 -2.37 8.27 7.46
CA PRO A 38 -3.27 7.91 8.56
C PRO A 38 -2.58 7.91 9.92
N ASP A 39 -1.43 7.28 10.01
CA ASP A 39 -0.61 7.20 11.23
C ASP A 39 -0.33 8.57 11.87
N ARG A 40 -0.27 9.65 11.06
CA ARG A 40 0.06 11.01 11.49
C ARG A 40 -1.16 11.90 11.68
N TYR A 41 -2.36 11.43 11.34
CA TYR A 41 -3.51 12.30 11.24
C TYR A 41 -4.34 12.33 12.52
N ALA A 42 -4.93 11.23 12.92
CA ALA A 42 -5.76 11.12 14.11
C ALA A 42 -5.79 9.69 14.64
N ASP A 43 -5.57 9.53 15.91
CA ASP A 43 -5.66 8.28 16.66
C ASP A 43 -7.08 8.20 17.27
N GLY A 44 -7.83 7.18 16.87
CA GLY A 44 -9.18 6.94 17.35
C GLY A 44 -9.28 5.69 18.22
N ASP A 45 -8.32 4.77 18.15
CA ASP A 45 -8.26 3.56 18.95
C ASP A 45 -6.83 3.28 19.45
N PRO A 46 -6.40 3.88 20.56
CA PRO A 46 -5.07 3.64 21.13
C PRO A 46 -4.74 2.19 21.44
N ALA A 47 -5.73 1.30 21.48
CA ALA A 47 -5.50 -0.12 21.74
C ALA A 47 -4.85 -0.84 20.56
N ASN A 48 -4.94 -0.29 19.36
CA ASN A 48 -4.33 -0.85 18.14
C ASN A 48 -2.92 -0.32 17.83
N ASP A 49 -2.44 0.73 18.51
CA ASP A 49 -1.16 1.40 18.25
C ASP A 49 0.03 0.44 18.25
N SER A 50 0.03 -0.54 19.15
CA SER A 50 1.13 -1.50 19.33
C SER A 50 0.58 -2.89 19.57
N LEU A 51 0.72 -3.78 18.60
CA LEU A 51 0.15 -5.12 18.62
C LEU A 51 1.21 -6.21 18.76
N PRO A 52 0.86 -7.35 19.40
CA PRO A 52 1.72 -8.54 19.39
C PRO A 52 2.00 -9.00 17.95
N GLY A 53 3.24 -9.42 17.69
CA GLY A 53 3.68 -9.86 16.34
C GLY A 53 4.10 -8.71 15.40
N TYR A 54 3.98 -7.45 15.85
CA TYR A 54 4.44 -6.27 15.12
C TYR A 54 5.62 -5.64 15.87
N THR A 55 6.77 -5.59 15.22
CA THR A 55 8.01 -5.11 15.84
C THR A 55 8.03 -3.59 15.98
N ASP A 56 7.58 -2.89 14.94
CA ASP A 56 7.50 -1.44 14.91
C ASP A 56 6.29 -0.97 15.73
N ARG A 57 6.58 -0.47 16.93
CA ARG A 57 5.58 -0.02 17.91
C ARG A 57 5.38 1.49 17.84
N ALA A 58 4.31 1.96 18.44
CA ALA A 58 4.07 3.39 18.58
C ALA A 58 5.18 4.06 19.41
N ASP A 59 5.80 5.07 18.83
CA ASP A 59 6.75 5.95 19.49
C ASP A 59 6.64 7.36 18.86
N ARG A 60 5.87 8.21 19.49
CA ARG A 60 5.62 9.59 19.02
C ARG A 60 6.83 10.52 19.20
N ALA A 61 7.81 10.11 20.00
CA ALA A 61 9.04 10.89 20.19
C ALA A 61 10.03 10.69 19.03
N GLU A 62 9.91 9.54 18.33
CA GLU A 62 10.75 9.22 17.19
C GLU A 62 10.09 9.68 15.88
N PRO A 63 10.69 10.59 15.10
CA PRO A 63 10.13 11.07 13.83
C PRO A 63 9.82 9.93 12.83
N GLY A 64 10.63 8.88 12.83
CA GLY A 64 10.45 7.68 12.01
C GLY A 64 9.57 6.60 12.64
N GLY A 65 9.13 6.78 13.90
CA GLY A 65 8.26 5.85 14.61
C GLY A 65 6.79 5.97 14.20
N ARG A 66 5.97 5.03 14.62
CA ARG A 66 4.52 5.11 14.46
C ARG A 66 3.91 6.07 15.49
N HIS A 67 2.86 6.80 15.09
CA HIS A 67 2.18 7.76 15.97
C HIS A 67 0.75 7.32 16.35
N GLY A 68 0.26 6.19 15.83
CA GLY A 68 -0.99 5.57 16.23
C GLY A 68 -2.24 6.09 15.52
N GLY A 69 -2.13 7.00 14.58
CA GLY A 69 -3.30 7.39 13.79
C GLY A 69 -3.87 6.23 12.97
N ASP A 70 -5.21 6.15 12.86
CA ASP A 70 -5.91 4.99 12.34
C ASP A 70 -7.22 5.33 11.59
N LEU A 71 -7.95 4.29 11.13
CA LEU A 71 -9.23 4.43 10.43
C LEU A 71 -10.35 4.94 11.34
N ALA A 72 -10.28 4.67 12.64
CA ALA A 72 -11.25 5.20 13.61
C ALA A 72 -11.09 6.71 13.71
N GLY A 73 -9.87 7.19 13.93
CA GLY A 73 -9.56 8.61 13.97
C GLY A 73 -9.85 9.34 12.67
N LEU A 74 -9.56 8.72 11.52
CA LEU A 74 -9.97 9.25 10.22
C LEU A 74 -11.49 9.39 10.11
N SER A 75 -12.24 8.38 10.56
CA SER A 75 -13.70 8.39 10.51
C SER A 75 -14.30 9.50 11.38
N GLU A 76 -13.74 9.74 12.54
CA GLU A 76 -14.15 10.82 13.46
C GLU A 76 -13.92 12.22 12.85
N ARG A 77 -12.98 12.37 11.95
CA ARG A 77 -12.61 13.65 11.32
C ARG A 77 -13.27 13.89 9.96
N LEU A 78 -14.14 13.00 9.49
CA LEU A 78 -14.79 13.12 8.18
C LEU A 78 -15.63 14.40 8.03
N ASP A 79 -16.31 14.84 9.10
CA ASP A 79 -17.10 16.09 9.06
C ASP A 79 -16.18 17.31 8.92
N TYR A 80 -15.04 17.31 9.58
CA TYR A 80 -14.01 18.35 9.42
C TYR A 80 -13.46 18.36 7.99
N ILE A 81 -13.10 17.17 7.45
CA ILE A 81 -12.56 17.04 6.08
C ILE A 81 -13.58 17.57 5.06
N ALA A 82 -14.85 17.17 5.16
CA ALA A 82 -15.91 17.64 4.28
C ALA A 82 -16.16 19.14 4.44
N GLY A 83 -16.19 19.64 5.69
CA GLY A 83 -16.38 21.06 6.01
C GLY A 83 -15.26 21.96 5.48
N MET A 84 -14.04 21.45 5.31
CA MET A 84 -12.92 22.15 4.67
C MET A 84 -13.02 22.20 3.13
N GLY A 85 -14.02 21.53 2.54
CA GLY A 85 -14.26 21.53 1.10
C GLY A 85 -13.50 20.45 0.33
N TYR A 86 -12.88 19.47 1.01
CA TYR A 86 -12.29 18.31 0.33
C TYR A 86 -13.39 17.40 -0.20
N THR A 87 -13.23 16.98 -1.46
CA THR A 87 -14.16 16.05 -2.13
C THR A 87 -13.62 14.64 -2.20
N MET A 88 -12.31 14.46 -1.96
CA MET A 88 -11.64 13.18 -1.96
C MET A 88 -10.61 13.12 -0.82
N VAL A 89 -10.45 11.93 -0.25
CA VAL A 89 -9.36 11.60 0.68
C VAL A 89 -8.49 10.52 0.04
N TRP A 90 -7.19 10.75 0.04
CA TRP A 90 -6.16 9.81 -0.42
C TRP A 90 -5.23 9.47 0.75
N PRO A 91 -5.56 8.46 1.55
CA PRO A 91 -4.63 7.93 2.56
C PRO A 91 -3.42 7.30 1.87
N THR A 92 -2.23 7.41 2.48
CA THR A 92 -1.10 6.54 2.12
C THR A 92 -1.50 5.06 2.30
N PRO A 93 -0.77 4.08 1.74
CA PRO A 93 -1.22 2.70 1.71
C PRO A 93 -1.65 2.18 3.09
N LEU A 94 -2.86 1.60 3.14
CA LEU A 94 -3.47 1.04 4.35
C LEU A 94 -3.18 -0.45 4.53
N MET A 95 -2.62 -1.09 3.50
CA MET A 95 -2.31 -2.53 3.55
C MET A 95 -1.20 -2.80 4.56
N GLU A 96 -1.19 -4.02 5.11
CA GLU A 96 -0.24 -4.41 6.14
C GLU A 96 1.20 -4.08 5.75
N ASN A 97 1.90 -3.44 6.67
CA ASN A 97 3.31 -3.11 6.57
C ASN A 97 4.02 -3.56 7.85
N ASN A 98 4.27 -4.87 7.98
CA ASN A 98 4.95 -5.43 9.15
C ASN A 98 6.48 -5.38 9.00
N GLN A 99 7.00 -4.20 8.63
CA GLN A 99 8.43 -3.93 8.66
C GLN A 99 8.90 -3.69 10.09
N PRO A 100 10.16 -4.00 10.42
CA PRO A 100 10.69 -3.81 11.77
C PRO A 100 10.82 -2.34 12.17
N THR A 101 10.89 -1.41 11.22
CA THR A 101 11.00 0.04 11.42
C THR A 101 10.33 0.80 10.27
N HIS A 102 9.93 2.06 10.52
CA HIS A 102 9.36 2.97 9.53
C HIS A 102 8.09 2.45 8.85
N SER A 103 7.34 1.57 9.49
CA SER A 103 6.12 0.98 8.90
C SER A 103 4.96 1.98 8.78
N TYR A 104 5.07 3.13 9.43
CA TYR A 104 4.03 4.17 9.51
C TYR A 104 3.56 4.69 8.15
N HIS A 105 4.42 4.70 7.14
CA HIS A 105 4.10 5.26 5.84
C HIS A 105 3.28 4.33 4.92
N GLY A 106 3.24 3.00 5.20
CA GLY A 106 2.45 2.03 4.46
C GLY A 106 3.08 1.48 3.17
N TYR A 107 4.15 2.08 2.63
CA TYR A 107 4.66 1.75 1.29
C TYR A 107 5.46 0.44 1.19
N ALA A 108 5.87 -0.17 2.29
CA ALA A 108 6.59 -1.46 2.29
C ALA A 108 5.64 -2.61 2.66
N VAL A 109 4.69 -2.89 1.77
CA VAL A 109 3.56 -3.79 2.01
C VAL A 109 4.01 -5.23 2.24
N THR A 110 3.49 -5.87 3.29
CA THR A 110 3.76 -7.28 3.65
C THR A 110 2.56 -8.21 3.44
N ASP A 111 1.35 -7.66 3.30
CA ASP A 111 0.14 -8.36 2.88
C ASP A 111 -0.71 -7.43 2.02
N LEU A 112 -0.90 -7.79 0.75
CA LEU A 112 -1.61 -6.96 -0.23
C LEU A 112 -3.15 -6.98 -0.06
N TYR A 113 -3.71 -7.91 0.74
CA TYR A 113 -5.15 -8.11 0.87
C TYR A 113 -5.72 -7.76 2.25
N ARG A 114 -4.86 -7.47 3.20
CA ARG A 114 -5.25 -7.17 4.57
C ARG A 114 -4.86 -5.75 4.95
N VAL A 115 -5.78 -5.00 5.49
CA VAL A 115 -5.48 -3.72 6.15
C VAL A 115 -4.55 -3.98 7.34
N ASP A 116 -3.55 -3.12 7.52
CA ASP A 116 -2.66 -3.18 8.69
C ASP A 116 -3.51 -3.09 9.97
N PRO A 117 -3.46 -4.09 10.87
CA PRO A 117 -4.33 -4.11 12.03
C PRO A 117 -4.10 -2.95 13.00
N ARG A 118 -2.98 -2.23 12.88
CA ARG A 118 -2.73 -0.98 13.60
C ARG A 118 -3.45 0.22 12.96
N PHE A 119 -4.04 0.07 11.78
CA PHE A 119 -5.00 1.00 11.20
C PHE A 119 -6.45 0.53 11.38
N GLY A 120 -6.67 -0.75 11.68
CA GLY A 120 -7.98 -1.37 11.77
C GLY A 120 -8.09 -2.64 10.93
N SER A 121 -9.30 -3.01 10.53
CA SER A 121 -9.59 -4.18 9.73
C SER A 121 -10.09 -3.81 8.32
N ASN A 122 -10.20 -4.83 7.44
CA ASN A 122 -10.85 -4.66 6.13
C ASN A 122 -12.31 -4.17 6.27
N ASP A 123 -13.00 -4.55 7.36
CA ASP A 123 -14.36 -4.09 7.61
C ASP A 123 -14.40 -2.65 8.11
N ASP A 124 -13.40 -2.20 8.89
CA ASP A 124 -13.24 -0.80 9.26
C ASP A 124 -13.01 0.06 8.03
N TYR A 125 -12.17 -0.41 7.09
CA TYR A 125 -11.96 0.30 5.83
C TYR A 125 -13.25 0.40 5.01
N ARG A 126 -14.05 -0.65 4.93
CA ARG A 126 -15.37 -0.60 4.26
C ARG A 126 -16.31 0.40 4.93
N ARG A 127 -16.35 0.42 6.28
CA ARG A 127 -17.16 1.38 7.04
C ARG A 127 -16.69 2.82 6.83
N PHE A 128 -15.38 3.06 6.85
CA PHE A 128 -14.79 4.36 6.54
C PHE A 128 -15.21 4.86 5.16
N VAL A 129 -15.06 4.03 4.12
CA VAL A 129 -15.45 4.37 2.74
C VAL A 129 -16.94 4.71 2.65
N ALA A 130 -17.81 3.94 3.31
CA ALA A 130 -19.24 4.19 3.35
C ALA A 130 -19.58 5.51 4.07
N ALA A 131 -18.93 5.79 5.20
CA ALA A 131 -19.11 7.01 5.98
C ALA A 131 -18.62 8.26 5.24
N ALA A 132 -17.48 8.18 4.55
CA ALA A 132 -16.95 9.24 3.69
C ALA A 132 -17.93 9.55 2.55
N ARG A 133 -18.41 8.51 1.87
CA ARG A 133 -19.37 8.64 0.78
C ARG A 133 -20.70 9.30 1.22
N ALA A 134 -21.18 8.99 2.41
CA ALA A 134 -22.38 9.62 2.98
C ALA A 134 -22.24 11.13 3.18
N ARG A 135 -20.99 11.62 3.25
CA ARG A 135 -20.63 13.04 3.37
C ARG A 135 -20.21 13.68 2.05
N GLY A 136 -20.38 12.96 0.92
CA GLY A 136 -19.95 13.45 -0.40
C GLY A 136 -18.44 13.39 -0.63
N VAL A 137 -17.68 12.72 0.24
CA VAL A 137 -16.23 12.56 0.12
C VAL A 137 -15.91 11.19 -0.47
N GLY A 138 -15.19 11.16 -1.59
CA GLY A 138 -14.66 9.93 -2.17
C GLY A 138 -13.38 9.48 -1.47
N VAL A 139 -13.02 8.20 -1.62
CA VAL A 139 -11.77 7.64 -1.09
C VAL A 139 -10.94 7.09 -2.24
N ILE A 140 -9.68 7.50 -2.32
CA ILE A 140 -8.68 6.97 -3.25
C ILE A 140 -7.86 5.95 -2.48
N GLN A 141 -7.84 4.71 -2.95
CA GLN A 141 -6.96 3.68 -2.40
C GLN A 141 -5.59 3.80 -3.05
N ASP A 142 -4.57 4.05 -2.23
CA ASP A 142 -3.18 3.99 -2.66
C ASP A 142 -2.76 2.51 -2.83
N ILE A 143 -2.24 2.17 -4.00
CA ILE A 143 -1.71 0.84 -4.30
C ILE A 143 -0.25 0.94 -4.71
N VAL A 144 0.56 -0.07 -4.35
CA VAL A 144 2.00 -0.10 -4.58
C VAL A 144 2.35 -1.27 -5.52
N PRO A 145 2.24 -1.10 -6.85
CA PRO A 145 2.54 -2.18 -7.79
C PRO A 145 4.04 -2.32 -8.10
N ASN A 146 4.88 -1.40 -7.63
CA ASN A 146 6.31 -1.38 -7.94
C ASN A 146 7.13 -2.37 -7.12
N HIS A 147 6.84 -2.49 -5.83
CA HIS A 147 7.63 -3.25 -4.87
C HIS A 147 6.76 -3.79 -3.74
N ILE A 148 7.35 -4.67 -2.93
CA ILE A 148 6.80 -5.15 -1.66
C ILE A 148 7.74 -4.78 -0.51
N GLY A 149 7.32 -5.04 0.73
CA GLY A 149 8.22 -4.94 1.88
C GLY A 149 9.19 -6.13 1.95
N SER A 150 10.41 -5.92 2.45
CA SER A 150 11.40 -6.99 2.63
C SER A 150 10.97 -8.05 3.66
N ALA A 151 10.00 -7.75 4.52
CA ALA A 151 9.38 -8.71 5.42
C ALA A 151 8.18 -9.47 4.80
N HIS A 152 7.86 -9.23 3.52
CA HIS A 152 6.81 -9.97 2.83
C HIS A 152 7.18 -11.48 2.72
N PRO A 153 6.23 -12.42 2.95
CA PRO A 153 6.49 -13.86 2.88
C PRO A 153 7.15 -14.33 1.57
N TRP A 154 6.89 -13.66 0.46
CA TRP A 154 7.54 -13.97 -0.82
C TRP A 154 9.07 -13.86 -0.77
N MET A 155 9.64 -13.07 0.14
CA MET A 155 11.10 -12.98 0.26
C MET A 155 11.72 -14.26 0.84
N GLN A 156 10.91 -15.11 1.48
CA GLN A 156 11.33 -16.43 1.98
C GLN A 156 11.03 -17.54 0.97
N ASP A 157 9.94 -17.41 0.19
CA ASP A 157 9.50 -18.39 -0.79
C ASP A 157 8.88 -17.68 -2.00
N LEU A 158 9.71 -17.41 -3.02
CA LEU A 158 9.28 -16.75 -4.24
C LEU A 158 8.39 -17.69 -5.07
N PRO A 159 7.21 -17.21 -5.57
CA PRO A 159 6.36 -18.02 -6.46
C PRO A 159 7.08 -18.47 -7.74
N THR A 160 7.98 -17.65 -8.28
CA THR A 160 8.94 -18.03 -9.34
C THR A 160 10.28 -17.35 -9.08
N PRO A 161 11.41 -17.91 -9.60
CA PRO A 161 12.75 -17.35 -9.34
C PRO A 161 12.97 -15.91 -9.84
N ASP A 162 12.12 -15.45 -10.75
CA ASP A 162 12.16 -14.13 -11.37
C ASP A 162 10.99 -13.23 -10.91
N TRP A 163 10.36 -13.54 -9.78
CA TRP A 163 9.27 -12.75 -9.18
C TRP A 163 9.73 -11.36 -8.76
N ILE A 164 10.94 -11.28 -8.22
CA ILE A 164 11.62 -10.06 -7.79
C ILE A 164 12.77 -9.76 -8.75
N ASN A 165 12.92 -8.52 -9.16
CA ASN A 165 14.02 -8.06 -9.98
C ASN A 165 15.38 -8.34 -9.30
N ASN A 166 16.42 -8.56 -10.11
CA ASN A 166 17.75 -8.95 -9.66
C ASN A 166 17.75 -10.26 -8.83
N ARG A 167 16.80 -11.16 -9.07
CA ARG A 167 16.63 -12.44 -8.36
C ARG A 167 16.59 -12.29 -6.83
N GLY A 168 15.95 -11.23 -6.35
CA GLY A 168 15.84 -10.93 -4.93
C GLY A 168 17.10 -10.36 -4.27
N VAL A 169 18.13 -10.05 -5.05
CA VAL A 169 19.35 -9.40 -4.53
C VAL A 169 19.22 -7.89 -4.66
N PHE A 170 19.43 -7.19 -3.54
CA PHE A 170 19.37 -5.74 -3.54
C PHE A 170 20.40 -5.12 -4.49
N GLN A 171 19.90 -4.31 -5.39
CA GLN A 171 20.70 -3.43 -6.23
C GLN A 171 20.16 -2.01 -6.06
N PRO A 172 20.97 -1.05 -5.59
CA PRO A 172 20.50 0.31 -5.37
C PRO A 172 20.13 0.98 -6.70
N THR A 173 19.11 1.82 -6.66
CA THR A 173 18.81 2.77 -7.74
C THR A 173 19.44 4.13 -7.42
N ARG A 174 19.72 4.91 -8.45
CA ARG A 174 20.16 6.29 -8.30
C ARG A 174 18.93 7.21 -8.29
N HIS A 175 18.60 7.80 -7.16
CA HIS A 175 17.42 8.66 -7.02
C HIS A 175 17.53 10.05 -7.67
N ALA A 176 18.57 10.31 -8.48
CA ALA A 176 18.74 11.57 -9.20
C ALA A 176 17.79 11.62 -10.43
N ARG A 177 16.74 12.41 -10.34
CA ARG A 177 15.72 12.52 -11.38
C ARG A 177 16.09 13.41 -12.57
N ASN A 178 17.14 14.21 -12.45
CA ASN A 178 17.58 15.12 -13.51
C ASN A 178 17.87 14.41 -14.83
N ALA A 179 18.41 13.19 -14.80
CA ALA A 179 18.65 12.39 -16.00
C ALA A 179 17.36 12.00 -16.74
N LEU A 180 16.21 11.95 -16.10
CA LEU A 180 14.92 11.61 -16.73
C LEU A 180 14.34 12.76 -17.56
N SER A 181 14.59 14.00 -17.14
CA SER A 181 14.10 15.21 -17.80
C SER A 181 15.11 15.82 -18.79
N ASP A 182 16.38 15.37 -18.75
CA ASP A 182 17.40 15.83 -19.67
C ASP A 182 17.34 15.06 -21.00
N PRO A 183 16.99 15.70 -22.13
CA PRO A 183 16.94 15.04 -23.45
C PRO A 183 18.31 14.54 -23.91
N TYR A 184 19.39 15.07 -23.39
CA TYR A 184 20.76 14.71 -23.73
C TYR A 184 21.42 13.73 -22.76
N ALA A 185 20.71 13.32 -21.69
CA ALA A 185 21.23 12.34 -20.76
C ALA A 185 21.57 11.01 -21.45
N ALA A 186 22.71 10.42 -21.11
CA ALA A 186 23.10 9.11 -21.62
C ALA A 186 22.09 8.03 -21.16
N ALA A 187 21.95 6.98 -21.97
CA ALA A 187 21.04 5.86 -21.64
C ALA A 187 21.38 5.25 -20.28
N VAL A 188 22.66 5.09 -19.94
CA VAL A 188 23.12 4.54 -18.66
C VAL A 188 22.63 5.37 -17.47
N ASP A 189 22.63 6.70 -17.58
CA ASP A 189 22.19 7.57 -16.48
C ASP A 189 20.67 7.48 -16.23
N ARG A 190 19.90 7.24 -17.29
CA ARG A 190 18.45 6.98 -17.19
C ARG A 190 18.16 5.60 -16.65
N GLU A 191 18.93 4.60 -17.06
CA GLU A 191 18.81 3.22 -16.60
C GLU A 191 19.17 3.07 -15.12
N ASP A 192 20.16 3.80 -14.62
CA ASP A 192 20.53 3.82 -13.21
C ASP A 192 19.37 4.23 -12.28
N PHE A 193 18.45 5.08 -12.78
CA PHE A 193 17.24 5.43 -12.05
C PHE A 193 16.19 4.30 -12.06
N THR A 194 16.11 3.53 -13.14
CA THR A 194 15.00 2.59 -13.37
C THR A 194 15.33 1.12 -13.08
N ARG A 195 16.60 0.76 -12.91
CA ARG A 195 17.06 -0.64 -12.80
C ARG A 195 17.22 -1.17 -11.39
N GLY A 196 17.27 -0.32 -10.39
CA GLY A 196 17.49 -0.72 -9.01
C GLY A 196 16.20 -0.74 -8.17
N TRP A 197 16.29 -1.31 -6.98
CA TRP A 197 15.24 -1.21 -5.98
C TRP A 197 15.19 0.20 -5.40
N PHE A 198 14.00 0.63 -5.01
CA PHE A 198 13.81 1.94 -4.37
C PHE A 198 14.72 2.10 -3.13
N VAL A 199 14.66 1.15 -2.21
CA VAL A 199 15.59 0.97 -1.07
C VAL A 199 15.69 -0.52 -0.73
N ALA A 200 16.63 -0.90 0.10
CA ALA A 200 16.87 -2.30 0.48
C ALA A 200 15.65 -2.98 1.14
N SER A 201 14.84 -2.21 1.87
CA SER A 201 13.61 -2.70 2.52
C SER A 201 12.40 -2.81 1.58
N MET A 202 12.55 -2.44 0.29
CA MET A 202 11.48 -2.46 -0.72
C MET A 202 11.90 -3.22 -1.97
N PRO A 203 11.91 -4.57 -1.93
CA PRO A 203 12.20 -5.45 -3.07
C PRO A 203 11.33 -5.16 -4.28
N ASP A 204 11.96 -4.92 -5.42
CA ASP A 204 11.31 -4.49 -6.65
C ASP A 204 10.67 -5.66 -7.39
N LEU A 205 9.35 -5.58 -7.63
CA LEU A 205 8.60 -6.60 -8.34
C LEU A 205 8.94 -6.63 -9.83
N ASN A 206 9.05 -7.81 -10.41
CA ASN A 206 9.30 -7.96 -11.84
C ASN A 206 8.00 -7.95 -12.66
N GLN A 207 7.49 -6.78 -12.99
CA GLN A 207 6.27 -6.62 -13.79
C GLN A 207 6.42 -7.15 -15.23
N ARG A 208 7.64 -7.50 -15.69
CA ARG A 208 7.87 -8.18 -16.98
C ARG A 208 7.50 -9.68 -16.89
N ASN A 209 7.47 -10.25 -15.69
CA ASN A 209 6.93 -11.58 -15.46
C ASN A 209 5.41 -11.52 -15.58
N PRO A 210 4.78 -12.27 -16.53
CA PRO A 210 3.33 -12.19 -16.76
C PRO A 210 2.50 -12.65 -15.56
N TYR A 211 3.01 -13.51 -14.69
CA TYR A 211 2.32 -13.93 -13.48
C TYR A 211 2.29 -12.80 -12.44
N VAL A 212 3.39 -12.05 -12.27
CA VAL A 212 3.44 -10.84 -11.43
C VAL A 212 2.46 -9.80 -11.96
N ALA A 213 2.53 -9.50 -13.27
CA ALA A 213 1.63 -8.53 -13.89
C ALA A 213 0.16 -8.90 -13.70
N ASN A 214 -0.21 -10.17 -13.96
CA ASN A 214 -1.57 -10.66 -13.78
C ASN A 214 -2.01 -10.59 -12.31
N PHE A 215 -1.14 -10.95 -11.37
CA PHE A 215 -1.43 -10.84 -9.94
C PHE A 215 -1.74 -9.40 -9.56
N LEU A 216 -0.91 -8.44 -9.97
CA LEU A 216 -1.10 -7.01 -9.68
C LEU A 216 -2.37 -6.42 -10.33
N ILE A 217 -2.75 -6.89 -11.53
CA ILE A 217 -3.97 -6.46 -12.21
C ILE A 217 -5.22 -7.01 -11.51
N GLN A 218 -5.13 -8.19 -10.89
CA GLN A 218 -6.25 -8.85 -10.22
C GLN A 218 -6.40 -8.42 -8.75
N HIS A 219 -5.36 -7.85 -8.17
CA HIS A 219 -5.36 -7.29 -6.82
C HIS A 219 -6.24 -6.04 -6.75
#